data_a9656e5f43974fd681e500898d2d583b
#
_entry.id   a9656e5f43974fd681e500898d2d583b
#
_cell.length_a   1.000
_cell.length_b   1.000
_cell.length_c   1.000
_cell.angle_alpha   90.00
_cell.angle_beta   90.00
_cell.angle_gamma   90.00
#
_symmetry.space_group_name_H-M   'P 1'
#
loop_
_entity.id
_entity.type
_entity.pdbx_description
1 polymer ?
#
loop_
_entity_poly.entity_id
_entity_poly.type
_entity_poly.pdbx_seq_one_letter_code
_entity_poly.pdbx_strand_id
1 'polypeptide(L)'
;TMAKMGIETTFVSPDATEEELNAAFRPNTKVMFGETIANPALTVLDIELFAKCAHAHGVPLIVDNTFPTPVNCRPIEWGADIVTHSTTKYMDGHGAAVGGAIVDSGKFDWMAHADKYPGLCTPDESYHGITYAEKFGKEGAFITKCTAQLMRDLGSIQSPQNAFILNLGLESLHVRMPKHVENGQAVAEFLSKHEKVAYVNYSGLPGDKDYERAQKS
;
A
#
# COMPACT_ATOMS: atom_id res chain seq x y z
N THR A 1 -5.80 8.08 -16.15
CA THR A 1 -4.45 8.65 -16.32
C THR A 1 -3.48 7.60 -16.84
N MET A 2 -3.41 6.43 -16.21
CA MET A 2 -2.48 5.35 -16.56
C MET A 2 -2.66 4.79 -17.97
N ALA A 3 -3.89 4.74 -18.48
CA ALA A 3 -4.17 4.30 -19.85
C ALA A 3 -3.42 5.10 -20.92
N LYS A 4 -3.17 6.41 -20.67
CA LYS A 4 -2.35 7.25 -21.57
C LYS A 4 -0.87 6.82 -21.64
N MET A 5 -0.42 6.05 -20.68
CA MET A 5 0.93 5.46 -20.60
C MET A 5 0.96 3.99 -21.02
N GLY A 6 -0.13 3.48 -21.62
CA GLY A 6 -0.24 2.10 -22.05
C GLY A 6 -0.48 1.10 -20.89
N ILE A 7 -0.87 1.59 -19.73
CA ILE A 7 -1.16 0.74 -18.57
C ILE A 7 -2.68 0.52 -18.49
N GLU A 8 -3.11 -0.72 -18.65
CA GLU A 8 -4.49 -1.14 -18.46
C GLU A 8 -4.76 -1.47 -16.99
N THR A 9 -5.94 -1.11 -16.51
CA THR A 9 -6.39 -1.39 -15.15
C THR A 9 -7.69 -2.17 -15.18
N THR A 10 -7.73 -3.31 -14.49
CA THR A 10 -8.96 -4.05 -14.20
C THR A 10 -9.35 -3.78 -12.77
N PHE A 11 -10.55 -3.26 -12.54
CA PHE A 11 -11.08 -3.03 -11.20
C PHE A 11 -11.81 -4.28 -10.71
N VAL A 12 -11.55 -4.66 -9.46
CA VAL A 12 -12.24 -5.74 -8.77
C VAL A 12 -12.86 -5.21 -7.48
N SER A 13 -13.93 -5.87 -7.01
CA SER A 13 -14.51 -5.53 -5.72
C SER A 13 -13.52 -5.85 -4.58
N PRO A 14 -13.41 -5.03 -3.52
CA PRO A 14 -12.69 -5.40 -2.32
C PRO A 14 -13.32 -6.59 -1.59
N ASP A 15 -14.60 -6.86 -1.85
CA ASP A 15 -15.35 -8.01 -1.33
C ASP A 15 -15.40 -9.18 -2.34
N ALA A 16 -14.56 -9.17 -3.40
CA ALA A 16 -14.51 -10.23 -4.40
C ALA A 16 -14.07 -11.55 -3.76
N THR A 17 -14.68 -12.63 -4.23
CA THR A 17 -14.28 -13.99 -3.86
C THR A 17 -12.92 -14.35 -4.47
N GLU A 18 -12.28 -15.39 -3.94
CA GLU A 18 -11.03 -15.92 -4.49
C GLU A 18 -11.16 -16.26 -5.98
N GLU A 19 -12.30 -16.83 -6.38
CA GLU A 19 -12.58 -17.18 -7.78
C GLU A 19 -12.66 -15.94 -8.68
N GLU A 20 -13.38 -14.91 -8.24
CA GLU A 20 -13.51 -13.64 -8.97
C GLU A 20 -12.18 -12.91 -9.09
N LEU A 21 -11.37 -12.91 -8.01
CA LEU A 21 -10.02 -12.35 -8.04
C LEU A 21 -9.13 -13.08 -9.04
N ASN A 22 -9.10 -14.41 -9.00
CA ASN A 22 -8.29 -15.21 -9.92
C ASN A 22 -8.73 -15.03 -11.38
N ALA A 23 -10.02 -14.89 -11.65
CA ALA A 23 -10.56 -14.66 -12.99
C ALA A 23 -10.18 -13.27 -13.58
N ALA A 24 -9.84 -12.30 -12.74
CA ALA A 24 -9.45 -10.97 -13.16
C ALA A 24 -8.00 -10.86 -13.66
N PHE A 25 -7.13 -11.83 -13.34
CA PHE A 25 -5.75 -11.83 -13.79
C PHE A 25 -5.65 -12.15 -15.28
N ARG A 26 -4.75 -11.46 -15.95
CA ARG A 26 -4.40 -11.66 -17.36
C ARG A 26 -2.92 -12.05 -17.48
N PRO A 27 -2.48 -12.66 -18.60
CA PRO A 27 -1.07 -13.01 -18.79
C PRO A 27 -0.11 -11.81 -18.63
N ASN A 28 -0.57 -10.61 -18.98
CA ASN A 28 0.19 -9.35 -18.87
C ASN A 28 -0.03 -8.61 -17.56
N THR A 29 -0.72 -9.16 -16.58
CA THR A 29 -0.88 -8.52 -15.24
C THR A 29 0.47 -8.46 -14.55
N LYS A 30 0.86 -7.25 -14.12
CA LYS A 30 2.18 -6.96 -13.51
C LYS A 30 2.09 -6.66 -12.02
N VAL A 31 0.95 -6.20 -11.52
CA VAL A 31 0.77 -5.79 -10.14
C VAL A 31 -0.68 -5.90 -9.74
N MET A 32 -0.91 -6.27 -8.49
CA MET A 32 -2.18 -6.09 -7.80
C MET A 32 -2.02 -4.95 -6.80
N PHE A 33 -2.99 -4.04 -6.74
CA PHE A 33 -2.92 -2.85 -5.90
C PHE A 33 -4.21 -2.70 -5.11
N GLY A 34 -4.09 -2.33 -3.83
CA GLY A 34 -5.22 -2.00 -2.98
C GLY A 34 -4.86 -1.01 -1.89
N GLU A 35 -5.87 -0.47 -1.22
CA GLU A 35 -5.70 0.35 -0.02
C GLU A 35 -6.10 -0.47 1.20
N THR A 36 -5.34 -0.41 2.31
CA THR A 36 -5.70 -1.10 3.56
C THR A 36 -7.09 -0.70 4.03
N ILE A 37 -7.39 0.60 4.00
CA ILE A 37 -8.72 1.18 4.24
C ILE A 37 -9.01 2.14 3.09
N ALA A 38 -10.04 1.86 2.32
CA ALA A 38 -10.38 2.63 1.13
C ALA A 38 -10.90 4.03 1.45
N ASN A 39 -10.45 5.03 0.73
CA ASN A 39 -10.97 6.39 0.77
C ASN A 39 -11.88 6.65 -0.45
N PRO A 40 -13.16 7.01 -0.29
CA PRO A 40 -13.87 7.35 0.96
C PRO A 40 -14.74 6.20 1.54
N ALA A 41 -14.70 5.03 0.94
CA ALA A 41 -15.67 3.95 1.23
C ALA A 41 -15.47 3.29 2.60
N LEU A 42 -14.30 3.46 3.23
CA LEU A 42 -13.88 2.87 4.51
C LEU A 42 -13.88 1.32 4.51
N THR A 43 -13.94 0.71 3.35
CA THR A 43 -13.84 -0.76 3.23
C THR A 43 -12.43 -1.22 3.60
N VAL A 44 -12.33 -2.25 4.41
CA VAL A 44 -11.06 -2.85 4.84
C VAL A 44 -10.68 -3.98 3.90
N LEU A 45 -9.47 -3.94 3.36
CA LEU A 45 -8.95 -4.93 2.43
C LEU A 45 -8.62 -6.25 3.14
N ASP A 46 -9.00 -7.37 2.55
CA ASP A 46 -8.49 -8.69 2.95
C ASP A 46 -7.10 -8.91 2.32
N ILE A 47 -6.06 -8.43 3.01
CA ILE A 47 -4.69 -8.45 2.51
C ILE A 47 -4.22 -9.89 2.25
N GLU A 48 -4.56 -10.84 3.14
CA GLU A 48 -4.14 -12.24 3.02
C GLU A 48 -4.73 -12.89 1.77
N LEU A 49 -6.04 -12.71 1.53
CA LEU A 49 -6.69 -13.24 0.34
C LEU A 49 -6.11 -12.64 -0.95
N PHE A 50 -5.94 -11.31 -0.97
CA PHE A 50 -5.40 -10.61 -2.13
C PHE A 50 -3.94 -10.99 -2.41
N ALA A 51 -3.10 -11.13 -1.37
CA ALA A 51 -1.73 -11.60 -1.50
C ALA A 51 -1.68 -13.03 -2.04
N LYS A 52 -2.49 -13.93 -1.48
CA LYS A 52 -2.60 -15.32 -1.95
C LYS A 52 -2.91 -15.40 -3.44
N CYS A 53 -3.93 -14.65 -3.90
CA CYS A 53 -4.30 -14.63 -5.31
C CYS A 53 -3.20 -14.03 -6.18
N ALA A 54 -2.60 -12.90 -5.78
CA ALA A 54 -1.52 -12.27 -6.51
C ALA A 54 -0.32 -13.20 -6.69
N HIS A 55 0.13 -13.82 -5.61
CA HIS A 55 1.27 -14.74 -5.62
C HIS A 55 1.01 -16.01 -6.46
N ALA A 56 -0.22 -16.55 -6.45
CA ALA A 56 -0.60 -17.67 -7.32
C ALA A 56 -0.41 -17.37 -8.81
N HIS A 57 -0.48 -16.10 -9.20
CA HIS A 57 -0.24 -15.63 -10.56
C HIS A 57 1.16 -15.05 -10.78
N GLY A 58 2.08 -15.17 -9.82
CA GLY A 58 3.43 -14.58 -9.90
C GLY A 58 3.42 -13.05 -10.02
N VAL A 59 2.53 -12.40 -9.27
CA VAL A 59 2.31 -10.96 -9.28
C VAL A 59 2.46 -10.43 -7.85
N PRO A 60 3.22 -9.33 -7.59
CA PRO A 60 3.31 -8.75 -6.28
C PRO A 60 2.02 -8.01 -5.90
N LEU A 61 1.70 -8.00 -4.61
CA LEU A 61 0.68 -7.14 -4.02
C LEU A 61 1.31 -5.86 -3.47
N ILE A 62 0.85 -4.72 -3.97
CA ILE A 62 1.18 -3.40 -3.42
C ILE A 62 -0.02 -2.90 -2.62
N VAL A 63 0.22 -2.47 -1.39
CA VAL A 63 -0.82 -1.94 -0.50
C VAL A 63 -0.50 -0.50 -0.11
N ASP A 64 -1.44 0.40 -0.37
CA ASP A 64 -1.39 1.74 0.21
C ASP A 64 -1.89 1.70 1.66
N ASN A 65 -0.99 1.97 2.59
CA ASN A 65 -1.26 1.93 4.03
C ASN A 65 -1.26 3.33 4.66
N THR A 66 -1.63 4.32 3.89
CA THR A 66 -1.58 5.73 4.31
C THR A 66 -2.41 5.99 5.56
N PHE A 67 -3.66 5.49 5.62
CA PHE A 67 -4.56 5.80 6.72
C PHE A 67 -4.24 5.04 8.02
N PRO A 68 -4.04 3.72 8.00
CA PRO A 68 -3.68 3.01 9.22
C PRO A 68 -2.30 3.41 9.75
N THR A 69 -1.38 3.77 8.88
CA THR A 69 0.05 3.93 9.19
C THR A 69 0.66 2.61 9.70
N PRO A 70 1.99 2.49 9.87
CA PRO A 70 2.59 1.29 10.46
C PRO A 70 2.22 1.07 11.93
N VAL A 71 1.58 2.05 12.58
CA VAL A 71 1.13 1.91 13.97
C VAL A 71 -0.07 1.00 14.09
N ASN A 72 -1.05 1.17 13.19
CA ASN A 72 -2.30 0.39 13.25
C ASN A 72 -2.27 -0.87 12.36
N CYS A 73 -1.54 -0.85 11.24
CA CYS A 73 -1.42 -2.01 10.36
C CYS A 73 -0.06 -2.06 9.69
N ARG A 74 0.50 -3.27 9.58
CA ARG A 74 1.75 -3.55 8.85
C ARG A 74 1.48 -4.59 7.76
N PRO A 75 1.04 -4.17 6.56
CA PRO A 75 0.58 -5.07 5.50
C PRO A 75 1.58 -6.17 5.10
N ILE A 76 2.89 -5.95 5.27
CA ILE A 76 3.94 -6.94 5.00
C ILE A 76 3.79 -8.19 5.89
N GLU A 77 3.28 -8.03 7.10
CA GLU A 77 3.02 -9.16 8.02
C GLU A 77 1.83 -10.01 7.55
N TRP A 78 0.97 -9.45 6.69
CA TRP A 78 -0.22 -10.05 6.10
C TRP A 78 -0.03 -10.50 4.64
N GLY A 79 1.20 -10.44 4.13
CA GLY A 79 1.53 -10.96 2.80
C GLY A 79 1.72 -9.91 1.70
N ALA A 80 1.54 -8.62 1.97
CA ALA A 80 1.89 -7.59 1.00
C ALA A 80 3.39 -7.60 0.70
N ASP A 81 3.75 -7.40 -0.56
CA ASP A 81 5.14 -7.35 -1.00
C ASP A 81 5.72 -5.95 -0.89
N ILE A 82 4.91 -4.97 -1.25
CA ILE A 82 5.30 -3.56 -1.26
C ILE A 82 4.21 -2.76 -0.56
N VAL A 83 4.62 -1.81 0.28
CA VAL A 83 3.72 -0.89 0.95
C VAL A 83 4.05 0.54 0.55
N THR A 84 3.01 1.30 0.21
CA THR A 84 3.14 2.73 -0.06
C THR A 84 2.47 3.55 1.01
N HIS A 85 2.98 4.75 1.24
CA HIS A 85 2.39 5.74 2.13
C HIS A 85 2.43 7.12 1.49
N SER A 86 1.30 7.81 1.51
CA SER A 86 1.33 9.28 1.41
C SER A 86 1.77 9.83 2.77
N THR A 87 3.03 10.18 2.89
CA THR A 87 3.55 10.77 4.14
C THR A 87 2.96 12.15 4.43
N THR A 88 2.34 12.76 3.42
CA THR A 88 1.54 14.00 3.50
C THR A 88 0.44 13.94 4.59
N LYS A 89 -0.05 12.76 4.94
CA LYS A 89 -1.20 12.55 5.82
C LYS A 89 -0.77 12.39 7.28
N TYR A 90 -1.15 11.30 7.93
CA TYR A 90 -0.88 11.08 9.35
C TYR A 90 0.60 11.04 9.74
N MET A 91 1.50 10.62 8.82
CA MET A 91 2.93 10.57 9.13
C MET A 91 3.50 11.96 9.38
N ASP A 92 3.21 12.94 8.51
CA ASP A 92 3.50 14.35 8.79
C ASP A 92 2.63 14.86 9.95
N GLY A 93 1.32 14.64 9.86
CA GLY A 93 0.35 14.95 10.90
C GLY A 93 0.04 16.43 11.09
N HIS A 94 0.66 17.32 10.31
CA HIS A 94 0.53 18.77 10.43
C HIS A 94 -0.01 19.45 9.15
N GLY A 95 -0.13 18.69 8.05
CA GLY A 95 -0.50 19.24 6.75
C GLY A 95 0.53 20.23 6.19
N ALA A 96 1.78 20.07 6.61
CA ALA A 96 2.85 21.04 6.32
C ALA A 96 3.74 20.62 5.15
N ALA A 97 3.83 19.32 4.85
CA ALA A 97 4.71 18.81 3.82
C ALA A 97 4.03 17.75 2.94
N VAL A 98 4.32 17.77 1.65
CA VAL A 98 3.92 16.72 0.71
C VAL A 98 5.05 15.74 0.54
N GLY A 99 4.76 14.45 0.59
CA GLY A 99 5.75 13.41 0.39
C GLY A 99 5.14 12.01 0.32
N GLY A 100 6.00 11.04 0.03
CA GLY A 100 5.64 9.63 -0.03
C GLY A 100 6.76 8.74 0.46
N ALA A 101 6.42 7.51 0.80
CA ALA A 101 7.37 6.47 1.14
C ALA A 101 6.96 5.15 0.49
N ILE A 102 7.96 4.38 0.10
CA ILE A 102 7.81 3.02 -0.41
C ILE A 102 8.61 2.10 0.50
N VAL A 103 7.97 1.01 0.94
CA VAL A 103 8.60 -0.03 1.77
C VAL A 103 8.49 -1.34 1.01
N ASP A 104 9.62 -1.97 0.73
CA ASP A 104 9.70 -3.28 0.09
C ASP A 104 9.89 -4.36 1.18
N SER A 105 9.13 -5.42 1.11
CA SER A 105 9.28 -6.58 2.01
C SER A 105 10.59 -7.34 1.75
N GLY A 106 11.14 -7.23 0.54
CA GLY A 106 12.25 -8.06 0.09
C GLY A 106 11.93 -9.53 -0.09
N LYS A 107 10.65 -9.90 -0.12
CA LYS A 107 10.23 -11.32 -0.18
C LYS A 107 9.87 -11.80 -1.57
N PHE A 108 9.40 -10.91 -2.45
CA PHE A 108 8.97 -11.30 -3.80
C PHE A 108 10.15 -11.73 -4.67
N ASP A 109 10.08 -12.93 -5.23
CA ASP A 109 11.13 -13.48 -6.08
C ASP A 109 10.96 -13.00 -7.53
N TRP A 110 11.62 -11.88 -7.85
CA TRP A 110 11.59 -11.29 -9.19
C TRP A 110 12.12 -12.22 -10.26
N MET A 111 13.19 -12.98 -9.95
CA MET A 111 13.83 -13.89 -10.91
C MET A 111 12.98 -15.10 -11.23
N ALA A 112 12.17 -15.59 -10.27
CA ALA A 112 11.22 -16.67 -10.54
C ALA A 112 10.13 -16.28 -11.57
N HIS A 113 9.94 -14.96 -11.78
CA HIS A 113 8.96 -14.41 -12.72
C HIS A 113 9.60 -13.40 -13.70
N ALA A 114 10.84 -13.69 -14.14
CA ALA A 114 11.66 -12.77 -14.93
C ALA A 114 11.02 -12.32 -16.25
N ASP A 115 10.23 -13.17 -16.88
CA ASP A 115 9.44 -12.88 -18.08
C ASP A 115 8.42 -11.75 -17.86
N LYS A 116 7.90 -11.63 -16.65
CA LYS A 116 6.98 -10.56 -16.26
C LYS A 116 7.69 -9.25 -15.92
N TYR A 117 8.93 -9.32 -15.41
CA TYR A 117 9.64 -8.16 -14.86
C TYR A 117 10.99 -7.90 -15.56
N PRO A 118 11.02 -7.75 -16.90
CA PRO A 118 12.28 -7.54 -17.60
C PRO A 118 13.03 -6.31 -17.09
N GLY A 119 12.34 -5.26 -16.65
CA GLY A 119 12.98 -4.07 -16.07
C GLY A 119 13.83 -4.31 -14.83
N LEU A 120 13.66 -5.46 -14.14
CA LEU A 120 14.48 -5.85 -12.98
C LEU A 120 15.38 -7.05 -13.31
N CYS A 121 14.99 -7.87 -14.28
CA CYS A 121 15.56 -9.18 -14.53
C CYS A 121 16.36 -9.29 -15.85
N THR A 122 16.58 -8.18 -16.55
CA THR A 122 17.47 -8.11 -17.71
C THR A 122 18.48 -6.99 -17.53
N PRO A 123 19.64 -7.03 -18.27
CA PRO A 123 20.62 -5.96 -18.22
C PRO A 123 20.02 -4.59 -18.54
N ASP A 124 20.32 -3.61 -17.71
CA ASP A 124 19.85 -2.22 -17.86
C ASP A 124 21.00 -1.31 -18.27
N GLU A 125 21.05 -0.94 -19.53
CA GLU A 125 22.11 -0.08 -20.08
C GLU A 125 22.13 1.31 -19.45
N SER A 126 20.98 1.80 -18.96
CA SER A 126 20.91 3.10 -18.26
C SER A 126 21.55 3.06 -16.88
N TYR A 127 21.84 1.86 -16.36
CA TYR A 127 22.49 1.66 -15.07
C TYR A 127 23.63 0.64 -15.19
N HIS A 128 24.65 0.97 -15.97
CA HIS A 128 25.90 0.19 -16.14
C HIS A 128 25.73 -1.24 -16.68
N GLY A 129 24.63 -1.53 -17.37
CA GLY A 129 24.35 -2.86 -17.92
C GLY A 129 24.09 -3.94 -16.88
N ILE A 130 23.75 -3.58 -15.63
CA ILE A 130 23.46 -4.56 -14.58
C ILE A 130 22.04 -5.11 -14.68
N THR A 131 21.85 -6.33 -14.19
CA THR A 131 20.55 -6.91 -13.89
C THR A 131 20.26 -6.68 -12.40
N TYR A 132 19.26 -5.85 -12.07
CA TYR A 132 18.98 -5.46 -10.68
C TYR A 132 18.74 -6.65 -9.78
N ALA A 133 17.90 -7.60 -10.21
CA ALA A 133 17.54 -8.77 -9.41
C ALA A 133 18.73 -9.70 -9.15
N GLU A 134 19.65 -9.85 -10.10
CA GLU A 134 20.88 -10.63 -9.91
C GLU A 134 21.87 -9.90 -8.98
N LYS A 135 22.03 -8.58 -9.19
CA LYS A 135 23.03 -7.80 -8.47
C LYS A 135 22.67 -7.53 -7.02
N PHE A 136 21.39 -7.25 -6.76
CA PHE A 136 20.92 -6.79 -5.45
C PHE A 136 19.97 -7.78 -4.75
N GLY A 137 19.73 -8.95 -5.37
CA GLY A 137 18.79 -9.95 -4.84
C GLY A 137 17.34 -9.45 -4.80
N LYS A 138 16.45 -10.30 -4.33
CA LYS A 138 15.05 -9.92 -4.14
C LYS A 138 14.86 -8.84 -3.08
N GLU A 139 15.78 -8.76 -2.12
CA GLU A 139 15.75 -7.83 -1.00
C GLU A 139 16.06 -6.39 -1.41
N GLY A 140 16.80 -6.19 -2.49
CA GLY A 140 17.27 -4.87 -2.87
C GLY A 140 16.93 -4.42 -4.27
N ALA A 141 16.55 -5.32 -5.17
CA ALA A 141 16.38 -5.03 -6.59
C ALA A 141 15.37 -3.90 -6.86
N PHE A 142 14.18 -4.01 -6.28
CA PHE A 142 13.09 -3.08 -6.50
C PHE A 142 13.43 -1.68 -5.95
N ILE A 143 13.86 -1.60 -4.69
CA ILE A 143 14.19 -0.31 -4.06
C ILE A 143 15.40 0.35 -4.71
N THR A 144 16.42 -0.44 -5.10
CA THR A 144 17.57 0.12 -5.81
C THR A 144 17.17 0.72 -7.15
N LYS A 145 16.31 0.04 -7.93
CA LYS A 145 15.81 0.61 -9.18
C LYS A 145 14.98 1.87 -8.94
N CYS A 146 14.11 1.86 -7.93
CA CYS A 146 13.32 3.04 -7.58
C CYS A 146 14.20 4.25 -7.24
N THR A 147 15.24 4.05 -6.44
CA THR A 147 16.09 5.15 -5.95
C THR A 147 17.20 5.54 -6.93
N ALA A 148 17.98 4.57 -7.41
CA ALA A 148 19.17 4.82 -8.18
C ALA A 148 18.89 5.16 -9.67
N GLN A 149 17.72 4.82 -10.18
CA GLN A 149 17.32 5.12 -11.55
C GLN A 149 16.08 6.01 -11.59
N LEU A 150 14.92 5.52 -11.16
CA LEU A 150 13.65 6.23 -11.37
C LEU A 150 13.59 7.56 -10.63
N MET A 151 13.92 7.56 -9.36
CA MET A 151 13.94 8.79 -8.55
C MET A 151 15.01 9.77 -9.06
N ARG A 152 16.22 9.28 -9.38
CA ARG A 152 17.31 10.08 -9.94
C ARG A 152 16.90 10.75 -11.26
N ASP A 153 16.30 9.98 -12.18
CA ASP A 153 16.05 10.44 -13.55
C ASP A 153 14.75 11.27 -13.65
N LEU A 154 13.73 10.94 -12.86
CA LEU A 154 12.45 11.64 -12.85
C LEU A 154 12.38 12.77 -11.82
N GLY A 155 13.31 12.82 -10.87
CA GLY A 155 13.39 13.87 -9.86
C GLY A 155 12.31 13.79 -8.78
N SER A 156 11.66 12.65 -8.60
CA SER A 156 10.63 12.44 -7.57
C SER A 156 11.26 12.28 -6.18
N ILE A 157 12.01 13.28 -5.73
CA ILE A 157 12.71 13.31 -4.46
C ILE A 157 12.08 14.32 -3.50
N GLN A 158 11.96 13.94 -2.24
CA GLN A 158 11.51 14.85 -1.20
C GLN A 158 12.61 15.88 -0.87
N SER A 159 12.23 17.15 -0.69
CA SER A 159 13.19 18.16 -0.27
C SER A 159 13.72 17.88 1.13
N PRO A 160 14.97 18.26 1.46
CA PRO A 160 15.50 18.10 2.82
C PRO A 160 14.63 18.76 3.90
N GLN A 161 14.04 19.91 3.59
CA GLN A 161 13.12 20.61 4.50
C GLN A 161 11.87 19.77 4.79
N ASN A 162 11.24 19.19 3.75
CA ASN A 162 10.07 18.33 3.93
C ASN A 162 10.44 17.04 4.66
N ALA A 163 11.62 16.48 4.41
CA ALA A 163 12.10 15.29 5.15
C ALA A 163 12.29 15.59 6.64
N PHE A 164 12.80 16.76 6.97
CA PHE A 164 12.94 17.22 8.35
C PHE A 164 11.57 17.37 9.04
N ILE A 165 10.61 18.02 8.38
CA ILE A 165 9.24 18.18 8.90
C ILE A 165 8.59 16.80 9.11
N LEU A 166 8.72 15.90 8.15
CA LEU A 166 8.21 14.53 8.27
C LEU A 166 8.81 13.80 9.48
N ASN A 167 10.12 13.91 9.71
CA ASN A 167 10.76 13.30 10.88
C ASN A 167 10.18 13.82 12.20
N LEU A 168 9.90 15.12 12.31
CA LEU A 168 9.21 15.68 13.48
C LEU A 168 7.81 15.09 13.67
N GLY A 169 7.07 14.92 12.57
CA GLY A 169 5.76 14.26 12.61
C GLY A 169 5.83 12.81 13.08
N LEU A 170 6.82 12.06 12.60
CA LEU A 170 7.01 10.65 12.96
C LEU A 170 7.30 10.43 14.44
N GLU A 171 7.99 11.37 15.11
CA GLU A 171 8.30 11.27 16.55
C GLU A 171 7.06 11.09 17.43
N SER A 172 5.92 11.68 17.03
CA SER A 172 4.67 11.60 17.78
C SER A 172 3.63 10.62 17.18
N LEU A 173 3.93 9.97 16.07
CA LEU A 173 2.97 9.13 15.35
C LEU A 173 2.39 8.02 16.23
N HIS A 174 3.23 7.35 17.02
CA HIS A 174 2.84 6.24 17.89
C HIS A 174 1.91 6.64 19.05
N VAL A 175 1.85 7.91 19.41
CA VAL A 175 0.90 8.44 20.41
C VAL A 175 -0.32 9.07 19.76
N ARG A 176 -0.17 9.68 18.57
CA ARG A 176 -1.29 10.30 17.86
C ARG A 176 -2.27 9.27 17.30
N MET A 177 -1.77 8.20 16.68
CA MET A 177 -2.62 7.21 16.03
C MET A 177 -3.56 6.50 17.01
N PRO A 178 -3.12 5.96 18.17
CA PRO A 178 -4.04 5.41 19.14
C PRO A 178 -5.11 6.42 19.62
N LYS A 179 -4.72 7.69 19.77
CA LYS A 179 -5.69 8.72 20.17
C LYS A 179 -6.70 9.07 19.07
N HIS A 180 -6.29 9.04 17.80
CA HIS A 180 -7.23 9.18 16.69
C HIS A 180 -8.23 8.01 16.66
N VAL A 181 -7.76 6.77 16.86
CA VAL A 181 -8.62 5.59 16.89
C VAL A 181 -9.63 5.68 18.07
N GLU A 182 -9.15 6.00 19.27
CA GLU A 182 -10.01 6.19 20.45
C GLU A 182 -11.10 7.25 20.21
N ASN A 183 -10.71 8.40 19.66
CA ASN A 183 -11.65 9.47 19.35
C ASN A 183 -12.63 9.07 18.24
N GLY A 184 -12.14 8.40 17.19
CA GLY A 184 -12.99 7.89 16.10
C GLY A 184 -14.04 6.91 16.61
N GLN A 185 -13.65 5.96 17.46
CA GLN A 185 -14.55 5.01 18.10
C GLN A 185 -15.63 5.72 18.93
N ALA A 186 -15.22 6.64 19.80
CA ALA A 186 -16.16 7.39 20.65
C ALA A 186 -17.19 8.19 19.83
N VAL A 187 -16.75 8.85 18.75
CA VAL A 187 -17.64 9.59 17.86
C VAL A 187 -18.59 8.65 17.11
N ALA A 188 -18.09 7.52 16.59
CA ALA A 188 -18.91 6.54 15.89
C ALA A 188 -19.99 5.94 16.80
N GLU A 189 -19.63 5.58 18.02
CA GLU A 189 -20.57 5.08 19.04
C GLU A 189 -21.62 6.12 19.45
N PHE A 190 -21.24 7.38 19.59
CA PHE A 190 -22.18 8.47 19.84
C PHE A 190 -23.15 8.64 18.67
N LEU A 191 -22.65 8.72 17.46
CA LEU A 191 -23.46 8.94 16.27
C LEU A 191 -24.39 7.76 15.98
N SER A 192 -23.96 6.52 16.23
CA SER A 192 -24.78 5.33 16.00
C SER A 192 -26.05 5.26 16.87
N LYS A 193 -26.08 6.03 17.96
CA LYS A 193 -27.22 6.12 18.90
C LYS A 193 -27.99 7.43 18.74
N HIS A 194 -27.57 8.31 17.86
CA HIS A 194 -28.16 9.65 17.76
C HIS A 194 -29.41 9.64 16.87
N GLU A 195 -30.53 10.18 17.36
CA GLU A 195 -31.84 10.15 16.68
C GLU A 195 -31.89 10.74 15.27
N LYS A 196 -30.97 11.64 14.94
CA LYS A 196 -30.87 12.31 13.63
C LYS A 196 -29.92 11.62 12.66
N VAL A 197 -29.30 10.52 13.05
CA VAL A 197 -28.33 9.77 12.22
C VAL A 197 -28.96 8.46 11.78
N ALA A 198 -29.07 8.26 10.47
CA ALA A 198 -29.70 7.07 9.93
C ALA A 198 -28.78 5.85 10.00
N TYR A 199 -27.49 6.03 9.76
CA TYR A 199 -26.46 4.98 9.83
C TYR A 199 -25.07 5.58 10.00
N VAL A 200 -24.13 4.77 10.46
CA VAL A 200 -22.70 5.09 10.57
C VAL A 200 -21.90 3.98 9.92
N ASN A 201 -21.05 4.33 8.96
CA ASN A 201 -20.06 3.42 8.38
C ASN A 201 -18.74 3.57 9.16
N TYR A 202 -18.41 2.58 9.95
CA TYR A 202 -17.15 2.55 10.69
C TYR A 202 -16.82 1.11 11.08
N SER A 203 -15.72 0.59 10.57
CA SER A 203 -15.31 -0.81 10.75
C SER A 203 -14.98 -1.19 12.21
N GLY A 204 -14.84 -0.22 13.12
CA GLY A 204 -14.72 -0.43 14.56
C GLY A 204 -16.04 -0.65 15.29
N LEU A 205 -17.21 -0.53 14.63
CA LEU A 205 -18.52 -0.80 15.24
C LEU A 205 -18.93 -2.25 15.04
N PRO A 206 -19.35 -2.96 16.13
CA PRO A 206 -19.95 -4.28 16.01
C PRO A 206 -21.15 -4.27 15.03
N GLY A 207 -21.15 -5.20 14.08
CA GLY A 207 -22.17 -5.27 13.03
C GLY A 207 -21.81 -4.58 11.72
N ASP A 208 -20.70 -3.85 11.64
CA ASP A 208 -20.13 -3.44 10.37
C ASP A 208 -19.59 -4.68 9.61
N LYS A 209 -19.74 -4.69 8.28
CA LYS A 209 -19.34 -5.85 7.45
C LYS A 209 -17.86 -6.17 7.55
N ASP A 210 -17.03 -5.17 7.81
CA ASP A 210 -15.57 -5.29 7.88
C ASP A 210 -15.05 -5.38 9.33
N TYR A 211 -15.96 -5.45 10.34
CA TYR A 211 -15.57 -5.43 11.74
C TYR A 211 -14.54 -6.51 12.11
N GLU A 212 -14.83 -7.77 11.77
CA GLU A 212 -13.93 -8.90 12.08
C GLU A 212 -12.56 -8.74 11.40
N ARG A 213 -12.53 -8.19 10.18
CA ARG A 213 -11.30 -7.94 9.43
C ARG A 213 -10.51 -6.80 10.06
N ALA A 214 -11.18 -5.74 10.46
CA ALA A 214 -10.55 -4.59 11.11
C ALA A 214 -9.99 -4.90 12.50
N GLN A 215 -10.52 -5.93 13.20
CA GLN A 215 -9.99 -6.34 14.50
C GLN A 215 -8.73 -7.21 14.41
N LYS A 216 -8.42 -7.76 13.22
CA LYS A 216 -7.23 -8.59 13.02
C LYS A 216 -5.97 -7.77 12.76
N SER A 217 -6.10 -6.58 12.18
CA SER A 217 -5.00 -5.72 11.72
C SER A 217 -4.52 -4.74 12.78
#